data_cff79f8cb5d4a806944bc7b6e42f889a
#
_entry.id   cff79f8cb5d4a806944bc7b6e42f889a
#
_cell.length_a   1.000
_cell.length_b   1.000
_cell.length_c   1.000
_cell.angle_alpha   90.00
_cell.angle_beta   90.00
_cell.angle_gamma   90.00
#
_symmetry.space_group_name_H-M   'P 1'
#
loop_
_entity.id
_entity.type
_entity.pdbx_description
1 polymer ?
#
loop_
_entity_poly.entity_id
_entity_poly.type
_entity_poly.pdbx_seq_one_letter_code
_entity_poly.pdbx_strand_id
1 'polypeptide(L)'
;MENAVYVLLGITSVVCVAVIGWRAWMLRWNSVVPPELVTALADCRSREDAKNVRSLCEKNPSPLGRLIRLTVDRLDWPKDDNIDSLETAARHEIVHLERGLVVLEVIVGIAPLLGLVGTIAGMMTVFGDLGQTGLNDAAKLAQGIALILRATLAGLLIAIPSLIFWSYFSKKVEVLAVEMETLCDEFIRRQYRK
;
A
#
# COMPACT_ATOMS: atom_id res chain seq x y z
N MET A 1 22.95 -23.64 1.08
CA MET A 1 21.91 -22.90 1.75
C MET A 1 22.11 -21.37 1.67
N GLU A 2 23.33 -20.89 1.80
CA GLU A 2 23.67 -19.47 1.78
C GLU A 2 23.21 -18.77 0.47
N ASN A 3 23.52 -19.34 -0.69
CA ASN A 3 23.10 -18.78 -1.99
C ASN A 3 21.57 -18.67 -2.14
N ALA A 4 20.80 -19.58 -1.52
CA ALA A 4 19.35 -19.54 -1.56
C ALA A 4 18.78 -18.33 -0.79
N VAL A 5 19.40 -17.97 0.34
CA VAL A 5 18.99 -16.79 1.13
C VAL A 5 19.25 -15.49 0.35
N TYR A 6 20.43 -15.37 -0.30
CA TYR A 6 20.73 -14.21 -1.13
C TYR A 6 19.79 -14.08 -2.34
N VAL A 7 19.42 -15.20 -2.97
CA VAL A 7 18.44 -15.21 -4.06
C VAL A 7 17.07 -14.74 -3.56
N LEU A 8 16.61 -15.24 -2.40
CA LEU A 8 15.34 -14.80 -1.79
C LEU A 8 15.37 -13.31 -1.43
N LEU A 9 16.46 -12.82 -0.83
CA LEU A 9 16.63 -11.39 -0.56
C LEU A 9 16.61 -10.56 -1.86
N GLY A 10 17.25 -11.03 -2.92
CA GLY A 10 17.23 -10.39 -4.24
C GLY A 10 15.81 -10.30 -4.80
N ILE A 11 15.06 -11.40 -4.78
CA ILE A 11 13.64 -11.43 -5.20
C ILE A 11 12.81 -10.46 -4.37
N THR A 12 12.95 -10.50 -3.05
CA THR A 12 12.24 -9.62 -2.12
C THR A 12 12.51 -8.14 -2.42
N SER A 13 13.78 -7.79 -2.73
CA SER A 13 14.18 -6.43 -3.12
C SER A 13 13.51 -5.98 -4.41
N VAL A 14 13.49 -6.83 -5.44
CA VAL A 14 12.84 -6.52 -6.74
C VAL A 14 11.33 -6.33 -6.55
N VAL A 15 10.68 -7.23 -5.81
CA VAL A 15 9.26 -7.12 -5.51
C VAL A 15 8.95 -5.83 -4.74
N CYS A 16 9.77 -5.48 -3.74
CA CYS A 16 9.64 -4.24 -2.98
C CYS A 16 9.64 -3.02 -3.89
N VAL A 17 10.66 -2.87 -4.74
CA VAL A 17 10.81 -1.73 -5.65
C VAL A 17 9.64 -1.67 -6.66
N ALA A 18 9.25 -2.82 -7.22
CA ALA A 18 8.13 -2.90 -8.15
C ALA A 18 6.81 -2.46 -7.50
N VAL A 19 6.54 -2.92 -6.28
CA VAL A 19 5.32 -2.55 -5.54
C VAL A 19 5.35 -1.07 -5.16
N ILE A 20 6.47 -0.52 -4.71
CA ILE A 20 6.62 0.91 -4.40
C ILE A 20 6.32 1.75 -5.65
N GLY A 21 6.91 1.43 -6.79
CA GLY A 21 6.70 2.16 -8.04
C GLY A 21 5.25 2.11 -8.51
N TRP A 22 4.64 0.91 -8.50
CA TRP A 22 3.23 0.73 -8.86
C TRP A 22 2.29 1.51 -7.94
N ARG A 23 2.53 1.45 -6.63
CA ARG A 23 1.70 2.17 -5.63
C ARG A 23 1.88 3.68 -5.71
N ALA A 24 3.09 4.17 -5.95
CA ALA A 24 3.35 5.59 -6.14
C ALA A 24 2.55 6.16 -7.33
N TRP A 25 2.38 5.37 -8.38
CA TRP A 25 1.59 5.76 -9.54
C TRP A 25 0.08 5.67 -9.30
N MET A 26 -0.39 4.58 -8.66
CA MET A 26 -1.82 4.32 -8.42
C MET A 26 -2.43 5.26 -7.38
N LEU A 27 -1.70 5.59 -6.30
CA LEU A 27 -2.13 6.49 -5.22
C LEU A 27 -1.89 7.97 -5.54
N ARG A 28 -1.85 8.36 -6.82
CA ARG A 28 -1.84 9.77 -7.20
C ARG A 28 -3.19 10.39 -6.84
N TRP A 29 -3.16 11.59 -6.26
CA TRP A 29 -4.36 12.32 -5.84
C TRP A 29 -5.38 12.41 -6.98
N ASN A 30 -4.96 12.84 -8.15
CA ASN A 30 -5.82 13.02 -9.33
C ASN A 30 -6.45 11.70 -9.84
N SER A 31 -5.88 10.55 -9.49
CA SER A 31 -6.44 9.24 -9.87
C SER A 31 -7.56 8.79 -8.94
N VAL A 32 -7.55 9.24 -7.68
CA VAL A 32 -8.54 8.85 -6.65
C VAL A 32 -9.62 9.92 -6.54
N VAL A 33 -9.21 11.19 -6.47
CA VAL A 33 -10.06 12.38 -6.33
C VAL A 33 -9.77 13.32 -7.51
N PRO A 34 -10.39 13.12 -8.69
CA PRO A 34 -10.19 13.98 -9.84
C PRO A 34 -10.68 15.41 -9.56
N PRO A 35 -9.89 16.46 -9.85
CA PRO A 35 -10.28 17.85 -9.59
C PRO A 35 -11.52 18.27 -10.38
N GLU A 36 -11.71 17.72 -11.58
CA GLU A 36 -12.91 17.98 -12.40
C GLU A 36 -14.19 17.51 -11.69
N LEU A 37 -14.12 16.38 -11.00
CA LEU A 37 -15.26 15.85 -10.26
C LEU A 37 -15.52 16.68 -9.00
N VAL A 38 -14.47 17.13 -8.31
CA VAL A 38 -14.60 18.01 -7.13
C VAL A 38 -15.29 19.34 -7.51
N THR A 39 -14.88 19.96 -8.61
CA THR A 39 -15.54 21.20 -9.09
C THR A 39 -16.98 20.94 -9.48
N ALA A 40 -17.29 19.86 -10.20
CA ALA A 40 -18.65 19.51 -10.58
C ALA A 40 -19.54 19.22 -9.35
N LEU A 41 -19.00 18.63 -8.29
CA LEU A 41 -19.72 18.42 -7.03
C LEU A 41 -19.99 19.73 -6.29
N ALA A 42 -19.03 20.67 -6.32
CA ALA A 42 -19.19 21.99 -5.69
C ALA A 42 -20.30 22.81 -6.37
N ASP A 43 -20.42 22.72 -7.70
CA ASP A 43 -21.39 23.45 -8.50
C ASP A 43 -22.78 22.77 -8.54
N CYS A 44 -22.86 21.50 -8.14
CA CYS A 44 -24.10 20.73 -8.16
C CYS A 44 -25.09 21.22 -7.08
N ARG A 45 -26.16 21.89 -7.50
CA ARG A 45 -27.22 22.43 -6.60
C ARG A 45 -28.59 21.81 -6.84
N SER A 46 -28.83 21.21 -7.98
CA SER A 46 -30.10 20.63 -8.38
C SER A 46 -30.00 19.15 -8.71
N ARG A 47 -31.17 18.47 -8.73
CA ARG A 47 -31.25 17.07 -9.18
C ARG A 47 -30.94 16.94 -10.69
N GLU A 48 -31.08 18.00 -11.47
CA GLU A 48 -30.68 18.03 -12.87
C GLU A 48 -29.16 18.04 -13.01
N ASP A 49 -28.48 18.84 -12.18
CA ASP A 49 -27.02 18.88 -12.15
C ASP A 49 -26.44 17.52 -11.73
N ALA A 50 -27.13 16.78 -10.84
CA ALA A 50 -26.72 15.44 -10.44
C ALA A 50 -26.65 14.44 -11.62
N LYS A 51 -27.48 14.60 -12.65
CA LYS A 51 -27.39 13.80 -13.88
C LYS A 51 -26.11 14.10 -14.67
N ASN A 52 -25.70 15.36 -14.69
CA ASN A 52 -24.43 15.75 -15.33
C ASN A 52 -23.24 15.19 -14.57
N VAL A 53 -23.25 15.27 -13.23
CA VAL A 53 -22.25 14.66 -12.35
C VAL A 53 -22.18 13.15 -12.59
N ARG A 54 -23.31 12.46 -12.71
CA ARG A 54 -23.37 11.04 -13.04
C ARG A 54 -22.64 10.71 -14.35
N SER A 55 -22.90 11.48 -15.40
CA SER A 55 -22.25 11.27 -16.71
C SER A 55 -20.73 11.50 -16.64
N LEU A 56 -20.29 12.44 -15.80
CA LEU A 56 -18.87 12.70 -15.54
C LEU A 56 -18.22 11.54 -14.78
N CYS A 57 -18.90 10.96 -13.79
CA CYS A 57 -18.45 9.78 -13.06
C CYS A 57 -18.30 8.55 -13.98
N GLU A 58 -19.18 8.40 -14.99
CA GLU A 58 -19.09 7.31 -15.98
C GLU A 58 -17.84 7.44 -16.87
N LYS A 59 -17.44 8.67 -17.18
CA LYS A 59 -16.22 8.94 -17.97
C LYS A 59 -14.94 8.79 -17.15
N ASN A 60 -15.01 9.04 -15.85
CA ASN A 60 -13.88 9.00 -14.92
C ASN A 60 -14.14 7.95 -13.83
N PRO A 61 -13.82 6.65 -14.03
CA PRO A 61 -14.08 5.58 -13.08
C PRO A 61 -13.10 5.58 -11.88
N SER A 62 -12.91 6.75 -11.25
CA SER A 62 -12.13 6.92 -10.04
C SER A 62 -12.88 6.37 -8.81
N PRO A 63 -12.21 6.07 -7.69
CA PRO A 63 -12.87 5.68 -6.44
C PRO A 63 -13.96 6.68 -6.02
N LEU A 64 -13.67 7.98 -5.99
CA LEU A 64 -14.68 9.01 -5.71
C LEU A 64 -15.83 8.96 -6.73
N GLY A 65 -15.52 8.81 -8.03
CA GLY A 65 -16.55 8.74 -9.08
C GLY A 65 -17.50 7.57 -8.89
N ARG A 66 -17.01 6.40 -8.46
CA ARG A 66 -17.87 5.25 -8.16
C ARG A 66 -18.79 5.49 -6.98
N LEU A 67 -18.30 6.13 -5.90
CA LEU A 67 -19.10 6.48 -4.73
C LEU A 67 -20.19 7.49 -5.05
N ILE A 68 -19.83 8.57 -5.75
CA ILE A 68 -20.80 9.61 -6.16
C ILE A 68 -21.85 9.04 -7.11
N ARG A 69 -21.45 8.22 -8.09
CA ARG A 69 -22.41 7.58 -8.99
C ARG A 69 -23.41 6.72 -8.22
N LEU A 70 -22.95 5.90 -7.27
CA LEU A 70 -23.82 5.10 -6.42
C LEU A 70 -24.82 5.97 -5.65
N THR A 71 -24.35 7.06 -5.08
CA THR A 71 -25.16 8.02 -4.34
C THR A 71 -26.24 8.69 -5.23
N VAL A 72 -25.85 9.09 -6.44
CA VAL A 72 -26.76 9.71 -7.43
C VAL A 72 -27.83 8.71 -7.87
N ASP A 73 -27.45 7.46 -8.14
CA ASP A 73 -28.40 6.40 -8.57
C ASP A 73 -29.44 6.09 -7.47
N ARG A 74 -29.18 6.47 -6.21
CA ARG A 74 -30.04 6.24 -5.05
C ARG A 74 -30.63 7.50 -4.42
N LEU A 75 -30.64 8.63 -5.12
CA LEU A 75 -31.20 9.88 -4.60
C LEU A 75 -32.71 9.82 -4.32
N ASP A 76 -33.41 8.82 -4.89
CA ASP A 76 -34.84 8.59 -4.62
C ASP A 76 -35.09 7.72 -3.38
N TRP A 77 -34.03 7.18 -2.77
CA TRP A 77 -34.13 6.43 -1.54
C TRP A 77 -34.23 7.36 -0.32
N PRO A 78 -34.70 6.86 0.84
CA PRO A 78 -34.57 7.57 2.10
C PRO A 78 -33.10 7.95 2.33
N LYS A 79 -32.89 9.13 2.93
CA LYS A 79 -31.52 9.65 3.12
C LYS A 79 -30.64 8.68 3.90
N ASP A 80 -31.16 8.08 4.95
CA ASP A 80 -30.40 7.19 5.84
C ASP A 80 -29.99 5.91 5.10
N ASP A 81 -30.87 5.31 4.30
CA ASP A 81 -30.56 4.12 3.48
C ASP A 81 -29.48 4.42 2.42
N ASN A 82 -29.49 5.64 1.85
CA ASN A 82 -28.46 6.05 0.88
C ASN A 82 -27.11 6.24 1.59
N ILE A 83 -27.08 6.80 2.80
CA ILE A 83 -25.87 6.95 3.63
C ILE A 83 -25.29 5.58 3.96
N ASP A 84 -26.08 4.65 4.49
CA ASP A 84 -25.64 3.30 4.86
C ASP A 84 -25.03 2.55 3.66
N SER A 85 -25.67 2.73 2.50
CA SER A 85 -25.17 2.17 1.26
C SER A 85 -23.85 2.78 0.80
N LEU A 86 -23.70 4.11 0.95
CA LEU A 86 -22.47 4.81 0.63
C LEU A 86 -21.32 4.39 1.56
N GLU A 87 -21.58 4.28 2.87
CA GLU A 87 -20.58 3.83 3.83
C GLU A 87 -20.06 2.43 3.51
N THR A 88 -20.97 1.52 3.15
CA THR A 88 -20.58 0.16 2.74
C THR A 88 -19.71 0.18 1.49
N ALA A 89 -20.07 0.99 0.49
CA ALA A 89 -19.29 1.13 -0.73
C ALA A 89 -17.94 1.81 -0.47
N ALA A 90 -17.89 2.83 0.39
CA ALA A 90 -16.67 3.52 0.77
C ALA A 90 -15.65 2.58 1.43
N ARG A 91 -16.11 1.73 2.35
CA ARG A 91 -15.26 0.68 2.96
C ARG A 91 -14.66 -0.25 1.90
N HIS A 92 -15.43 -0.64 0.90
CA HIS A 92 -14.93 -1.46 -0.22
C HIS A 92 -13.86 -0.73 -1.03
N GLU A 93 -14.04 0.56 -1.32
CA GLU A 93 -13.04 1.36 -2.04
C GLU A 93 -11.75 1.51 -1.23
N ILE A 94 -11.85 1.72 0.10
CA ILE A 94 -10.69 1.80 0.99
C ILE A 94 -9.90 0.49 0.95
N VAL A 95 -10.56 -0.66 1.08
CA VAL A 95 -9.91 -1.98 0.98
C VAL A 95 -9.21 -2.16 -0.38
N HIS A 96 -9.81 -1.64 -1.47
CA HIS A 96 -9.15 -1.64 -2.78
C HIS A 96 -7.91 -0.73 -2.83
N LEU A 97 -7.96 0.43 -2.19
CA LEU A 97 -6.82 1.33 -2.07
C LEU A 97 -5.71 0.75 -1.18
N GLU A 98 -6.02 -0.06 -0.19
CA GLU A 98 -5.06 -0.73 0.67
C GLU A 98 -4.40 -1.97 0.03
N ARG A 99 -5.03 -2.57 -0.99
CA ARG A 99 -4.47 -3.73 -1.70
C ARG A 99 -3.02 -3.49 -2.07
N GLY A 100 -2.13 -4.39 -1.88
CA GLY A 100 -0.70 -4.28 -2.21
C GLY A 100 0.13 -3.55 -1.13
N LEU A 101 -0.45 -2.80 -0.19
CA LEU A 101 0.29 -2.33 0.99
C LEU A 101 0.65 -3.51 1.90
N VAL A 102 -0.21 -4.52 1.94
CA VAL A 102 0.04 -5.79 2.64
C VAL A 102 1.34 -6.45 2.17
N VAL A 103 1.70 -6.33 0.88
CA VAL A 103 2.96 -6.89 0.37
C VAL A 103 4.16 -6.17 0.99
N LEU A 104 4.13 -4.83 1.09
CA LEU A 104 5.19 -4.07 1.74
C LEU A 104 5.27 -4.39 3.23
N GLU A 105 4.13 -4.52 3.91
CA GLU A 105 4.04 -4.91 5.32
C GLU A 105 4.71 -6.27 5.58
N VAL A 106 4.40 -7.26 4.73
CA VAL A 106 5.01 -8.59 4.79
C VAL A 106 6.52 -8.52 4.56
N ILE A 107 6.99 -7.71 3.59
CA ILE A 107 8.41 -7.52 3.32
C ILE A 107 9.13 -6.92 4.53
N VAL A 108 8.53 -5.91 5.18
CA VAL A 108 9.06 -5.29 6.41
C VAL A 108 9.33 -6.35 7.50
N GLY A 109 8.42 -7.30 7.67
CA GLY A 109 8.58 -8.38 8.64
C GLY A 109 9.55 -9.48 8.21
N ILE A 110 9.48 -9.91 6.95
CA ILE A 110 10.22 -11.08 6.47
C ILE A 110 11.67 -10.74 6.08
N ALA A 111 11.98 -9.58 5.52
CA ALA A 111 13.32 -9.29 5.03
C ALA A 111 14.40 -9.34 6.13
N PRO A 112 14.20 -8.80 7.36
CA PRO A 112 15.16 -8.95 8.45
C PRO A 112 15.30 -10.40 8.91
N LEU A 113 14.20 -11.16 8.92
CA LEU A 113 14.21 -12.58 9.30
C LEU A 113 14.99 -13.42 8.29
N LEU A 114 14.86 -13.13 6.99
CA LEU A 114 15.69 -13.79 5.97
C LEU A 114 17.17 -13.45 6.15
N GLY A 115 17.49 -12.20 6.50
CA GLY A 115 18.86 -11.82 6.87
C GLY A 115 19.39 -12.61 8.07
N LEU A 116 18.57 -12.75 9.12
CA LEU A 116 18.92 -13.55 10.30
C LEU A 116 19.13 -15.04 9.97
N VAL A 117 18.25 -15.62 9.15
CA VAL A 117 18.42 -17.00 8.66
C VAL A 117 19.74 -17.14 7.90
N GLY A 118 20.11 -16.14 7.09
CA GLY A 118 21.39 -16.10 6.40
C GLY A 118 22.59 -16.11 7.36
N THR A 119 22.51 -15.34 8.47
CA THR A 119 23.58 -15.36 9.49
C THR A 119 23.67 -16.71 10.20
N ILE A 120 22.57 -17.32 10.58
CA ILE A 120 22.55 -18.63 11.23
C ILE A 120 23.16 -19.68 10.30
N ALA A 121 22.72 -19.74 9.03
CA ALA A 121 23.23 -20.66 8.04
C ALA A 121 24.75 -20.49 7.80
N GLY A 122 25.20 -19.24 7.70
CA GLY A 122 26.61 -18.92 7.53
C GLY A 122 27.45 -19.31 8.75
N MET A 123 26.95 -19.04 9.98
CA MET A 123 27.65 -19.48 11.23
C MET A 123 27.78 -21.00 11.30
N MET A 124 26.73 -21.73 10.92
CA MET A 124 26.80 -23.20 10.88
C MET A 124 27.89 -23.70 9.94
N THR A 125 28.07 -23.04 8.78
CA THR A 125 29.14 -23.40 7.83
C THR A 125 30.52 -23.10 8.41
N VAL A 126 30.72 -21.88 8.95
CA VAL A 126 32.02 -21.49 9.54
C VAL A 126 32.41 -22.38 10.71
N PHE A 127 31.50 -22.71 11.62
CA PHE A 127 31.79 -23.60 12.73
C PHE A 127 31.98 -25.07 12.28
N GLY A 128 31.30 -25.52 11.24
CA GLY A 128 31.48 -26.82 10.63
C GLY A 128 32.92 -26.99 10.07
N ASP A 129 33.40 -25.95 9.34
CA ASP A 129 34.77 -25.92 8.79
C ASP A 129 35.83 -25.84 9.89
N LEU A 130 35.57 -25.06 10.97
CA LEU A 130 36.47 -24.98 12.12
C LEU A 130 36.66 -26.34 12.83
N GLY A 131 35.59 -27.13 12.94
CA GLY A 131 35.63 -28.47 13.54
C GLY A 131 36.51 -29.44 12.75
N GLN A 132 36.72 -29.21 11.46
CA GLN A 132 37.54 -30.05 10.60
C GLN A 132 39.01 -29.57 10.50
N THR A 133 39.24 -28.22 10.47
CA THR A 133 40.57 -27.65 10.20
C THR A 133 41.30 -27.11 11.43
N GLY A 134 40.62 -27.01 12.58
CA GLY A 134 41.17 -26.43 13.80
C GLY A 134 41.27 -24.92 13.79
N LEU A 135 41.56 -24.31 14.97
CA LEU A 135 41.58 -22.86 15.21
C LEU A 135 42.81 -22.10 14.63
N ASN A 136 43.53 -22.68 13.68
CA ASN A 136 44.84 -22.16 13.28
C ASN A 136 44.83 -20.90 12.41
N ASP A 137 43.66 -20.36 11.98
CA ASP A 137 43.57 -19.22 11.10
C ASP A 137 42.50 -18.23 11.56
N ALA A 138 42.85 -17.37 12.52
CA ALA A 138 41.99 -16.32 13.03
C ALA A 138 41.54 -15.33 11.91
N ALA A 139 42.34 -15.17 10.87
CA ALA A 139 41.98 -14.27 9.74
C ALA A 139 40.84 -14.86 8.91
N LYS A 140 40.85 -16.15 8.63
CA LYS A 140 39.72 -16.84 7.95
C LYS A 140 38.45 -16.79 8.76
N LEU A 141 38.53 -16.98 10.07
CA LEU A 141 37.38 -16.88 10.98
C LEU A 141 36.77 -15.47 10.92
N ALA A 142 37.60 -14.41 11.01
CA ALA A 142 37.15 -13.04 10.94
C ALA A 142 36.47 -12.71 9.59
N GLN A 143 37.02 -13.19 8.47
CA GLN A 143 36.42 -13.05 7.14
C GLN A 143 35.08 -13.77 7.04
N GLY A 144 34.98 -15.00 7.58
CA GLY A 144 33.71 -15.75 7.62
C GLY A 144 32.61 -15.00 8.40
N ILE A 145 32.95 -14.49 9.58
CA ILE A 145 31.98 -13.69 10.37
C ILE A 145 31.56 -12.43 9.63
N ALA A 146 32.49 -11.71 8.99
CA ALA A 146 32.18 -10.51 8.21
C ALA A 146 31.24 -10.83 7.04
N LEU A 147 31.40 -11.97 6.38
CA LEU A 147 30.54 -12.40 5.29
C LEU A 147 29.10 -12.68 5.79
N ILE A 148 28.99 -13.35 6.94
CA ILE A 148 27.72 -13.70 7.57
C ILE A 148 26.92 -12.43 7.89
N LEU A 149 27.53 -11.42 8.48
CA LEU A 149 26.87 -10.16 8.85
C LEU A 149 26.29 -9.40 7.64
N ARG A 150 26.85 -9.61 6.44
CA ARG A 150 26.33 -9.00 5.21
C ARG A 150 24.89 -9.46 4.90
N ALA A 151 24.51 -10.68 5.25
CA ALA A 151 23.15 -11.18 5.04
C ALA A 151 22.12 -10.39 5.85
N THR A 152 22.42 -10.15 7.15
CA THR A 152 21.54 -9.31 8.00
C THR A 152 21.49 -7.88 7.51
N LEU A 153 22.64 -7.30 7.14
CA LEU A 153 22.70 -5.95 6.60
C LEU A 153 21.84 -5.83 5.33
N ALA A 154 21.91 -6.81 4.41
CA ALA A 154 21.08 -6.82 3.21
C ALA A 154 19.59 -6.90 3.53
N GLY A 155 19.19 -7.74 4.51
CA GLY A 155 17.79 -7.81 4.96
C GLY A 155 17.28 -6.47 5.52
N LEU A 156 18.09 -5.79 6.33
CA LEU A 156 17.75 -4.47 6.89
C LEU A 156 17.68 -3.37 5.80
N LEU A 157 18.58 -3.40 4.83
CA LEU A 157 18.58 -2.45 3.69
C LEU A 157 17.33 -2.57 2.82
N ILE A 158 16.67 -3.73 2.81
CA ILE A 158 15.39 -3.93 2.14
C ILE A 158 14.23 -3.51 3.05
N ALA A 159 14.28 -3.88 4.33
CA ALA A 159 13.19 -3.64 5.27
C ALA A 159 12.96 -2.16 5.59
N ILE A 160 14.03 -1.38 5.75
CA ILE A 160 13.93 0.04 6.13
C ILE A 160 13.19 0.87 5.07
N PRO A 161 13.57 0.84 3.77
CA PRO A 161 12.80 1.53 2.75
C PRO A 161 11.35 1.03 2.64
N SER A 162 11.15 -0.31 2.75
CA SER A 162 9.82 -0.91 2.71
C SER A 162 8.91 -0.34 3.81
N LEU A 163 9.43 -0.20 5.03
CA LEU A 163 8.71 0.36 6.18
C LEU A 163 8.34 1.84 5.94
N ILE A 164 9.29 2.63 5.43
CA ILE A 164 9.07 4.05 5.14
C ILE A 164 7.95 4.22 4.12
N PHE A 165 8.01 3.47 3.01
CA PHE A 165 7.01 3.58 1.95
C PHE A 165 5.66 2.97 2.35
N TRP A 166 5.66 1.87 3.12
CA TRP A 166 4.44 1.31 3.68
C TRP A 166 3.71 2.32 4.57
N SER A 167 4.42 2.94 5.50
CA SER A 167 3.87 3.96 6.40
C SER A 167 3.35 5.19 5.63
N TYR A 168 4.13 5.67 4.65
CA TYR A 168 3.75 6.80 3.80
C TYR A 168 2.47 6.51 2.99
N PHE A 169 2.39 5.35 2.33
CA PHE A 169 1.22 5.00 1.53
C PHE A 169 -0.01 4.70 2.39
N SER A 170 0.15 4.06 3.55
CA SER A 170 -0.94 3.85 4.51
C SER A 170 -1.55 5.18 4.95
N LYS A 171 -0.70 6.14 5.32
CA LYS A 171 -1.17 7.48 5.68
C LYS A 171 -1.83 8.20 4.50
N LYS A 172 -1.33 8.00 3.30
CA LYS A 172 -1.92 8.59 2.09
C LYS A 172 -3.30 8.01 1.78
N VAL A 173 -3.51 6.70 1.96
CA VAL A 173 -4.82 6.07 1.80
C VAL A 173 -5.81 6.62 2.82
N GLU A 174 -5.39 6.74 4.09
CA GLU A 174 -6.22 7.33 5.15
C GLU A 174 -6.69 8.76 4.79
N VAL A 175 -5.78 9.62 4.33
CA VAL A 175 -6.11 10.99 3.93
C VAL A 175 -7.08 11.01 2.73
N LEU A 176 -6.85 10.16 1.73
CA LEU A 176 -7.74 10.05 0.58
C LEU A 176 -9.14 9.52 0.96
N ALA A 177 -9.20 8.59 1.93
CA ALA A 177 -10.46 8.07 2.45
C ALA A 177 -11.29 9.18 3.11
N VAL A 178 -10.67 9.95 4.01
CA VAL A 178 -11.33 11.09 4.68
C VAL A 178 -11.81 12.14 3.68
N GLU A 179 -11.01 12.45 2.65
CA GLU A 179 -11.40 13.39 1.61
C GLU A 179 -12.60 12.90 0.80
N MET A 180 -12.61 11.63 0.39
CA MET A 180 -13.74 11.03 -0.32
C MET A 180 -15.01 11.05 0.55
N GLU A 181 -14.90 10.70 1.83
CA GLU A 181 -16.01 10.71 2.77
C GLU A 181 -16.58 12.12 2.94
N THR A 182 -15.72 13.11 3.13
CA THR A 182 -16.12 14.53 3.26
C THR A 182 -16.88 15.02 2.03
N LEU A 183 -16.35 14.76 0.83
CA LEU A 183 -16.99 15.18 -0.42
C LEU A 183 -18.34 14.49 -0.66
N CYS A 184 -18.44 13.21 -0.31
CA CYS A 184 -19.69 12.46 -0.41
C CYS A 184 -20.73 12.94 0.59
N ASP A 185 -20.37 13.20 1.85
CA ASP A 185 -21.29 13.72 2.87
C ASP A 185 -21.79 15.12 2.51
N GLU A 186 -20.91 16.02 2.05
CA GLU A 186 -21.32 17.34 1.56
C GLU A 186 -22.29 17.22 0.39
N PHE A 187 -22.04 16.32 -0.56
CA PHE A 187 -22.92 16.11 -1.70
C PHE A 187 -24.31 15.62 -1.25
N ILE A 188 -24.37 14.61 -0.37
CA ILE A 188 -25.64 14.10 0.17
C ILE A 188 -26.39 15.22 0.91
N ARG A 189 -25.73 15.93 1.80
CA ARG A 189 -26.38 17.04 2.54
C ARG A 189 -26.99 18.08 1.64
N ARG A 190 -26.34 18.40 0.54
CA ARG A 190 -26.87 19.39 -0.45
C ARG A 190 -28.09 18.85 -1.19
N GLN A 191 -28.07 17.57 -1.62
CA GLN A 191 -29.16 16.97 -2.42
C GLN A 191 -30.42 16.69 -1.61
N TYR A 192 -30.28 16.38 -0.30
CA TYR A 192 -31.43 16.13 0.59
C TYR A 192 -31.86 17.37 1.41
N ARG A 193 -31.19 18.51 1.22
CA ARG A 193 -31.60 19.76 1.84
C ARG A 193 -32.77 20.35 1.02
N LYS A 194 -34.00 20.18 1.54
CA LYS A 194 -35.21 20.88 1.05
C LYS A 194 -35.20 22.32 1.47
#